data_e39cd03658516d4a3caf0bae1170ba1b
#
_entry.id   e39cd03658516d4a3caf0bae1170ba1b
#
_cell.length_a   1.000
_cell.length_b   1.000
_cell.length_c   1.000
_cell.angle_alpha   90.00
_cell.angle_beta   90.00
_cell.angle_gamma   90.00
#
_symmetry.space_group_name_H-M   'P 1'
#
loop_
_entity.id
_entity.type
_entity.pdbx_description
1 polymer ?
#
loop_
_entity_poly.entity_id
_entity_poly.type
_entity_poly.pdbx_seq_one_letter_code
_entity_poly.pdbx_strand_id
1 'polypeptide(L)'
;MNHAAWVLGHLAYVFDSMIVVWRQKPAMSREWKELFNVPSKPQPEREKYPSKAELLEAYEKAYQRIVDVVKAASPEDLDKEFPNPNLRAAMPTIGVAMVHILTSHQGQHLGQLSAWRRAQGLPSV
;
A
#
# COMPACT_ATOMS: atom_id res chain seq x y z
N MET A 1 3.60 -17.42 -2.58
CA MET A 1 2.77 -16.78 -1.51
C MET A 1 3.44 -15.48 -1.09
N ASN A 2 2.65 -14.45 -0.84
CA ASN A 2 3.19 -13.17 -0.37
C ASN A 2 3.71 -13.31 1.07
N HIS A 3 4.99 -13.08 1.29
CA HIS A 3 5.62 -13.12 2.62
C HIS A 3 5.65 -11.72 3.26
N ALA A 4 5.95 -11.66 4.56
CA ALA A 4 5.84 -10.45 5.38
C ALA A 4 6.58 -9.22 4.81
N ALA A 5 7.82 -9.40 4.34
CA ALA A 5 8.60 -8.27 3.80
C ALA A 5 7.96 -7.70 2.53
N TRP A 6 7.48 -8.55 1.62
CA TRP A 6 6.80 -8.09 0.41
C TRP A 6 5.46 -7.40 0.74
N VAL A 7 4.64 -7.99 1.62
CA VAL A 7 3.35 -7.41 2.02
C VAL A 7 3.52 -6.02 2.61
N LEU A 8 4.45 -5.86 3.56
CA LEU A 8 4.67 -4.58 4.23
C LEU A 8 5.21 -3.52 3.27
N GLY A 9 6.18 -3.90 2.43
CA GLY A 9 6.72 -2.99 1.42
C GLY A 9 5.70 -2.61 0.34
N HIS A 10 4.83 -3.55 -0.07
CA HIS A 10 3.75 -3.28 -1.02
C HIS A 10 2.73 -2.29 -0.45
N LEU A 11 2.29 -2.49 0.79
CA LEU A 11 1.36 -1.55 1.44
C LEU A 11 1.98 -0.15 1.56
N ALA A 12 3.23 -0.06 2.00
CA ALA A 12 3.96 1.21 2.07
C ALA A 12 4.05 1.88 0.69
N TYR A 13 4.42 1.12 -0.34
CA TYR A 13 4.51 1.62 -1.71
C TYR A 13 3.15 2.11 -2.24
N VAL A 14 2.07 1.37 -1.99
CA VAL A 14 0.73 1.77 -2.44
C VAL A 14 0.32 3.09 -1.80
N PHE A 15 0.49 3.25 -0.49
CA PHE A 15 0.18 4.51 0.19
C PHE A 15 0.98 5.68 -0.38
N ASP A 16 2.29 5.50 -0.56
CA ASP A 16 3.15 6.55 -1.11
C ASP A 16 2.80 6.88 -2.57
N SER A 17 2.47 5.88 -3.38
CA SER A 17 2.10 6.09 -4.78
C SER A 17 0.78 6.81 -4.95
N MET A 18 -0.17 6.60 -4.03
CA MET A 18 -1.49 7.22 -4.09
C MET A 18 -1.49 8.71 -3.78
N ILE A 19 -0.40 9.25 -3.22
CA ILE A 19 -0.28 10.69 -2.91
C ILE A 19 -0.38 11.58 -4.16
N VAL A 20 -0.13 11.01 -5.34
CA VAL A 20 -0.20 11.75 -6.62
C VAL A 20 -1.59 12.30 -6.93
N VAL A 21 -2.66 11.71 -6.39
CA VAL A 21 -4.02 12.20 -6.61
C VAL A 21 -4.23 13.59 -5.99
N TRP A 22 -3.40 13.96 -5.00
CA TRP A 22 -3.32 15.30 -4.41
C TRP A 22 -2.17 16.14 -4.97
N ARG A 23 -1.66 15.80 -6.17
CA ARG A 23 -0.56 16.51 -6.85
C ARG A 23 0.72 16.58 -6.01
N GLN A 24 0.89 15.64 -5.08
CA GLN A 24 2.12 15.51 -4.31
C GLN A 24 3.04 14.48 -4.95
N LYS A 25 4.36 14.67 -4.74
CA LYS A 25 5.37 13.74 -5.26
C LYS A 25 5.54 12.54 -4.31
N PRO A 26 5.52 11.30 -4.84
CA PRO A 26 5.92 10.13 -4.06
C PRO A 26 7.35 10.26 -3.52
N ALA A 27 7.59 9.73 -2.34
CA ALA A 27 8.89 9.78 -1.68
C ALA A 27 9.75 8.54 -1.96
N MET A 28 9.11 7.42 -2.31
CA MET A 28 9.82 6.15 -2.52
C MET A 28 10.58 6.12 -3.84
N SER A 29 11.72 5.43 -3.82
CA SER A 29 12.63 5.31 -4.94
C SER A 29 12.09 4.36 -6.03
N ARG A 30 12.80 4.35 -7.19
CA ARG A 30 12.50 3.44 -8.28
C ARG A 30 12.68 1.97 -7.87
N GLU A 31 13.68 1.67 -7.04
CA GLU A 31 13.95 0.33 -6.53
C GLU A 31 12.77 -0.19 -5.70
N TRP A 32 12.15 0.65 -4.88
CA TRP A 32 10.93 0.30 -4.14
C TRP A 32 9.78 -0.03 -5.09
N LYS A 33 9.61 0.74 -6.15
CA LYS A 33 8.62 0.45 -7.19
C LYS A 33 8.86 -0.92 -7.85
N GLU A 34 10.09 -1.22 -8.20
CA GLU A 34 10.46 -2.49 -8.85
C GLU A 34 10.23 -3.70 -7.93
N LEU A 35 10.50 -3.54 -6.63
CA LEU A 35 10.30 -4.60 -5.63
C LEU A 35 8.83 -4.83 -5.26
N PHE A 36 8.04 -3.77 -5.15
CA PHE A 36 6.76 -3.82 -4.43
C PHE A 36 5.53 -3.46 -5.28
N ASN A 37 5.69 -2.89 -6.47
CA ASN A 37 4.55 -2.63 -7.34
C ASN A 37 4.07 -3.90 -8.03
N VAL A 38 2.77 -4.05 -8.20
CA VAL A 38 2.22 -5.13 -9.05
C VAL A 38 2.60 -4.81 -10.52
N PRO A 39 3.11 -5.78 -11.31
CA PRO A 39 3.08 -7.23 -11.10
C PRO A 39 4.36 -7.87 -10.51
N SER A 40 5.11 -7.16 -9.65
CA SER A 40 6.26 -7.78 -8.99
C SER A 40 5.85 -9.06 -8.24
N LYS A 41 6.76 -10.03 -8.20
CA LYS A 41 6.54 -11.29 -7.50
C LYS A 41 7.44 -11.35 -6.27
N PRO A 42 6.91 -11.80 -5.11
CA PRO A 42 7.74 -12.03 -3.94
C PRO A 42 8.91 -12.97 -4.25
N GLN A 43 10.11 -12.57 -3.83
CA GLN A 43 11.34 -13.34 -3.97
C GLN A 43 11.66 -14.02 -2.64
N PRO A 44 12.19 -15.25 -2.64
CA PRO A 44 12.50 -15.96 -1.39
C PRO A 44 13.73 -15.39 -0.67
N GLU A 45 14.63 -14.74 -1.40
CA GLU A 45 15.89 -14.23 -0.88
C GLU A 45 15.65 -12.99 -0.02
N ARG A 46 15.91 -13.11 1.28
CA ARG A 46 15.68 -12.05 2.27
C ARG A 46 16.53 -10.79 2.01
N GLU A 47 17.75 -10.98 1.52
CA GLU A 47 18.72 -9.93 1.22
C GLU A 47 18.30 -8.98 0.09
N LYS A 48 17.32 -9.37 -0.71
CA LYS A 48 16.74 -8.51 -1.75
C LYS A 48 15.81 -7.45 -1.20
N TYR A 49 15.42 -7.55 0.07
CA TYR A 49 14.45 -6.65 0.68
C TYR A 49 15.11 -5.76 1.75
N PRO A 50 14.59 -4.55 1.96
CA PRO A 50 14.99 -3.73 3.10
C PRO A 50 14.82 -4.47 4.43
N SER A 51 15.51 -4.01 5.45
CA SER A 51 15.36 -4.55 6.81
C SER A 51 13.92 -4.42 7.31
N LYS A 52 13.56 -5.19 8.33
CA LYS A 52 12.24 -5.07 8.97
C LYS A 52 12.01 -3.65 9.50
N ALA A 53 13.02 -3.02 10.07
CA ALA A 53 12.93 -1.67 10.61
C ALA A 53 12.66 -0.64 9.50
N GLU A 54 13.39 -0.72 8.39
CA GLU A 54 13.17 0.16 7.22
C GLU A 54 11.78 -0.03 6.61
N LEU A 55 11.29 -1.28 6.49
CA LEU A 55 9.96 -1.56 5.98
C LEU A 55 8.86 -1.00 6.88
N LEU A 56 9.00 -1.13 8.20
CA LEU A 56 8.04 -0.58 9.17
C LEU A 56 8.05 0.95 9.13
N GLU A 57 9.22 1.58 9.14
CA GLU A 57 9.36 3.02 9.06
C GLU A 57 8.75 3.58 7.77
N ALA A 58 9.02 2.94 6.63
CA ALA A 58 8.45 3.33 5.35
C ALA A 58 6.91 3.22 5.34
N TYR A 59 6.38 2.12 5.90
CA TYR A 59 4.94 1.91 6.03
C TYR A 59 4.31 3.00 6.91
N GLU A 60 4.84 3.25 8.09
CA GLU A 60 4.30 4.25 9.03
C GLU A 60 4.31 5.65 8.44
N LYS A 61 5.43 6.06 7.80
CA LYS A 61 5.54 7.37 7.15
C LYS A 61 4.55 7.53 5.99
N ALA A 62 4.45 6.53 5.12
CA ALA A 62 3.55 6.59 3.97
C ALA A 62 2.07 6.57 4.43
N TYR A 63 1.74 5.72 5.40
CA TYR A 63 0.40 5.66 6.00
C TYR A 63 0.00 6.98 6.64
N GLN A 64 0.86 7.55 7.49
CA GLN A 64 0.56 8.83 8.15
C GLN A 64 0.35 9.95 7.11
N ARG A 65 1.21 10.00 6.11
CA ARG A 65 1.12 11.00 5.04
C ARG A 65 -0.20 10.92 4.26
N ILE A 66 -0.63 9.71 3.86
CA ILE A 66 -1.90 9.55 3.13
C ILE A 66 -3.11 9.87 4.03
N VAL A 67 -3.07 9.50 5.30
CA VAL A 67 -4.12 9.84 6.27
C VAL A 67 -4.24 11.35 6.46
N ASP A 68 -3.12 12.06 6.55
CA ASP A 68 -3.11 13.53 6.75
C ASP A 68 -3.74 14.24 5.55
N VAL A 69 -3.43 13.84 4.32
CA VAL A 69 -4.05 14.47 3.14
C VAL A 69 -5.54 14.14 3.02
N VAL A 70 -5.95 12.91 3.37
CA VAL A 70 -7.38 12.55 3.38
C VAL A 70 -8.15 13.35 4.42
N LYS A 71 -7.59 13.53 5.63
CA LYS A 71 -8.21 14.35 6.69
C LYS A 71 -8.32 15.82 6.31
N ALA A 72 -7.41 16.34 5.52
CA ALA A 72 -7.41 17.73 5.06
C ALA A 72 -8.25 17.95 3.80
N ALA A 73 -8.67 16.88 3.10
CA ALA A 73 -9.43 16.96 1.86
C ALA A 73 -10.86 17.46 2.11
N SER A 74 -11.36 18.29 1.21
CA SER A 74 -12.76 18.69 1.21
C SER A 74 -13.66 17.58 0.65
N PRO A 75 -14.98 17.59 0.92
CA PRO A 75 -15.91 16.69 0.25
C PRO A 75 -15.80 16.74 -1.28
N GLU A 76 -15.66 17.93 -1.84
CA GLU A 76 -15.51 18.16 -3.28
C GLU A 76 -14.22 17.54 -3.84
N ASP A 77 -13.13 17.51 -3.06
CA ASP A 77 -11.89 16.84 -3.46
C ASP A 77 -12.08 15.33 -3.50
N LEU A 78 -12.81 14.77 -2.54
CA LEU A 78 -13.09 13.33 -2.45
C LEU A 78 -14.07 12.86 -3.54
N ASP A 79 -14.97 13.73 -3.98
CA ASP A 79 -15.95 13.43 -5.05
C ASP A 79 -15.35 13.52 -6.45
N LYS A 80 -14.14 14.05 -6.61
CA LYS A 80 -13.45 14.08 -7.91
C LYS A 80 -13.26 12.69 -8.48
N GLU A 81 -13.41 12.59 -9.79
CA GLU A 81 -13.17 11.35 -10.54
C GLU A 81 -11.76 10.82 -10.31
N PHE A 82 -11.65 9.51 -10.09
CA PHE A 82 -10.35 8.88 -9.90
C PHE A 82 -9.51 8.98 -11.19
N PRO A 83 -8.25 9.45 -11.12
CA PRO A 83 -7.46 9.79 -12.32
C PRO A 83 -7.20 8.62 -13.26
N ASN A 84 -7.01 7.39 -12.72
CA ASN A 84 -6.72 6.22 -13.54
C ASN A 84 -8.01 5.62 -14.15
N PRO A 85 -8.23 5.76 -15.47
CA PRO A 85 -9.47 5.28 -16.11
C PRO A 85 -9.66 3.77 -16.01
N ASN A 86 -8.58 2.99 -15.93
CA ASN A 86 -8.66 1.53 -15.86
C ASN A 86 -9.20 1.03 -14.51
N LEU A 87 -9.17 1.86 -13.49
CA LEU A 87 -9.63 1.52 -12.14
C LEU A 87 -10.97 2.17 -11.78
N ARG A 88 -11.53 3.05 -12.63
CA ARG A 88 -12.77 3.80 -12.33
C ARG A 88 -14.00 2.92 -12.16
N ALA A 89 -14.05 1.77 -12.80
CA ALA A 89 -15.15 0.84 -12.60
C ALA A 89 -15.24 0.33 -11.15
N ALA A 90 -14.10 0.17 -10.49
CA ALA A 90 -14.02 -0.28 -9.10
C ALA A 90 -13.89 0.89 -8.12
N MET A 91 -13.24 1.97 -8.54
CA MET A 91 -12.94 3.16 -7.73
C MET A 91 -13.32 4.42 -8.51
N PRO A 92 -14.61 4.78 -8.58
CA PRO A 92 -15.07 5.89 -9.42
C PRO A 92 -14.57 7.26 -8.98
N THR A 93 -14.40 7.45 -7.67
CA THR A 93 -13.94 8.72 -7.09
C THR A 93 -12.69 8.55 -6.24
N ILE A 94 -12.03 9.67 -5.95
CA ILE A 94 -10.87 9.68 -5.03
C ILE A 94 -11.29 9.16 -3.65
N GLY A 95 -12.45 9.56 -3.14
CA GLY A 95 -12.97 9.10 -1.84
C GLY A 95 -13.15 7.58 -1.79
N VAL A 96 -13.78 6.99 -2.80
CA VAL A 96 -13.93 5.51 -2.89
C VAL A 96 -12.57 4.82 -2.95
N ALA A 97 -11.61 5.36 -3.72
CA ALA A 97 -10.26 4.84 -3.79
C ALA A 97 -9.57 4.89 -2.42
N MET A 98 -9.70 5.99 -1.67
CA MET A 98 -9.11 6.11 -0.34
C MET A 98 -9.73 5.14 0.67
N VAL A 99 -11.05 4.99 0.68
CA VAL A 99 -11.72 3.97 1.51
C VAL A 99 -11.16 2.58 1.18
N HIS A 100 -11.08 2.22 -0.11
CA HIS A 100 -10.53 0.93 -0.52
C HIS A 100 -9.09 0.74 -0.04
N ILE A 101 -8.20 1.70 -0.30
CA ILE A 101 -6.76 1.61 0.02
C ILE A 101 -6.52 1.54 1.53
N LEU A 102 -7.22 2.37 2.31
CA LEU A 102 -7.03 2.45 3.75
C LEU A 102 -7.74 1.36 4.56
N THR A 103 -8.64 0.59 3.96
CA THR A 103 -9.42 -0.44 4.67
C THR A 103 -9.32 -1.81 3.99
N SER A 104 -10.09 -2.07 2.93
CA SER A 104 -10.24 -3.40 2.35
C SER A 104 -8.94 -3.92 1.70
N HIS A 105 -8.18 -3.09 0.99
CA HIS A 105 -6.89 -3.47 0.42
C HIS A 105 -5.89 -3.86 1.52
N GLN A 106 -5.80 -3.06 2.57
CA GLN A 106 -4.97 -3.36 3.75
C GLN A 106 -5.44 -4.66 4.43
N GLY A 107 -6.75 -4.82 4.64
CA GLY A 107 -7.34 -6.03 5.22
C GLY A 107 -7.04 -7.29 4.42
N GLN A 108 -7.10 -7.23 3.09
CA GLN A 108 -6.73 -8.35 2.21
C GLN A 108 -5.27 -8.78 2.42
N HIS A 109 -4.34 -7.83 2.47
CA HIS A 109 -2.92 -8.11 2.69
C HIS A 109 -2.60 -8.60 4.09
N LEU A 110 -3.29 -8.10 5.12
CA LEU A 110 -3.20 -8.63 6.49
C LEU A 110 -3.71 -10.05 6.57
N GLY A 111 -4.79 -10.39 5.83
CA GLY A 111 -5.28 -11.75 5.70
C GLY A 111 -4.27 -12.69 5.03
N GLN A 112 -3.59 -12.22 3.98
CA GLN A 112 -2.50 -12.97 3.33
C GLN A 112 -1.34 -13.20 4.29
N LEU A 113 -0.95 -12.19 5.07
CA LEU A 113 0.11 -12.30 6.08
C LEU A 113 -0.27 -13.28 7.19
N SER A 114 -1.51 -13.24 7.68
CA SER A 114 -2.02 -14.20 8.66
C SER A 114 -1.99 -15.64 8.12
N ALA A 115 -2.40 -15.86 6.88
CA ALA A 115 -2.32 -17.17 6.23
C ALA A 115 -0.87 -17.64 6.07
N TRP A 116 0.03 -16.76 5.64
CA TRP A 116 1.46 -17.07 5.52
C TRP A 116 2.07 -17.46 6.87
N ARG A 117 1.79 -16.70 7.94
CA ARG A 117 2.26 -17.03 9.30
C ARG A 117 1.87 -18.45 9.72
N ARG A 118 0.58 -18.81 9.52
CA ARG A 118 0.09 -20.16 9.85
C ARG A 118 0.77 -21.24 9.01
N ALA A 119 1.01 -20.97 7.72
CA ALA A 119 1.76 -21.89 6.85
C ALA A 119 3.21 -22.10 7.28
N GLN A 120 3.81 -21.15 8.04
CA GLN A 120 5.13 -21.28 8.66
C GLN A 120 5.11 -21.92 10.06
N GLY A 121 3.95 -22.42 10.52
CA GLY A 121 3.80 -22.99 11.86
C GLY A 121 3.83 -21.95 12.99
N LEU A 122 3.69 -20.66 12.67
CA LEU A 122 3.62 -19.61 13.68
C LEU A 122 2.20 -19.49 14.24
N PRO A 123 2.03 -19.14 15.53
CA PRO A 123 0.69 -19.00 16.12
C PRO A 123 -0.12 -17.89 15.46
N SER A 124 -1.45 -18.00 15.57
CA SER A 124 -2.36 -16.90 15.21
C SER A 124 -2.09 -15.66 16.06
N VAL A 125 -2.36 -14.50 15.50
CA VAL A 125 -2.34 -13.20 16.19
C VAL A 125 -3.77 -12.83 16.55
#